data_ff06a4c8bdd17fe4304fb65d18a30774
#
_entry.id   ff06a4c8bdd17fe4304fb65d18a30774
#
_cell.length_a   1.000
_cell.length_b   1.000
_cell.length_c   1.000
_cell.angle_alpha   90.00
_cell.angle_beta   90.00
_cell.angle_gamma   90.00
#
_symmetry.space_group_name_H-M   'P 1'
#
loop_
_entity.id
_entity.type
_entity.pdbx_description
1 polymer ?
#
loop_
_entity_poly.entity_id
_entity_poly.type
_entity_poly.pdbx_seq_one_letter_code
_entity_poly.pdbx_strand_id
1 'polypeptide(L)'
;MHTIDFYMVDAFSDHTFGGNAAAVCPLTEWLPDDVLLKMAQQHNQSETAFFVRNDDGFELRWFTTQYEINLCGHATLAVAHVIFEYLDYPETHIHFATRFVGPLTVSRKGDWLTLDFPAWQTEKVETPPALLFETLGITQAKEVRVARDYMVVLDNQQQVEAVTPDIAAMIPLNKMVCITAPGDEHDFVSRFFCPGESVPEDPVTGSTHSMLIPYWADKLGKTVLQARQLSARGGELRCEARGERVLIGGQATIYLIGKVYLRG
;
A
#
# COMPACT_ATOMS: atom_id res chain seq x y z
N MET A 1 18.43 24.42 14.56
CA MET A 1 18.30 22.97 14.79
C MET A 1 16.80 22.68 14.83
N HIS A 2 16.28 21.95 13.85
CA HIS A 2 14.88 21.53 13.85
C HIS A 2 14.77 20.14 14.47
N THR A 3 13.82 19.96 15.36
CA THR A 3 13.49 18.65 15.96
C THR A 3 12.11 18.24 15.45
N ILE A 4 12.03 17.07 14.82
CA ILE A 4 10.82 16.53 14.20
C ILE A 4 10.46 15.24 14.92
N ASP A 5 9.20 15.06 15.28
CA ASP A 5 8.71 13.79 15.79
C ASP A 5 8.78 12.73 14.70
N PHE A 6 9.13 11.52 15.08
CA PHE A 6 9.33 10.39 14.18
C PHE A 6 8.60 9.17 14.70
N TYR A 7 7.83 8.55 13.83
CA TYR A 7 7.12 7.31 14.12
C TYR A 7 7.47 6.27 13.05
N MET A 8 7.65 5.02 13.45
CA MET A 8 7.68 3.89 12.54
C MET A 8 6.50 2.99 12.85
N VAL A 9 5.68 2.76 11.84
CA VAL A 9 4.38 2.09 11.97
C VAL A 9 4.32 0.93 11.00
N ASP A 10 3.95 -0.24 11.49
CA ASP A 10 3.63 -1.42 10.70
C ASP A 10 2.15 -1.36 10.31
N ALA A 11 1.87 -0.92 9.07
CA ALA A 11 0.52 -0.78 8.53
C ALA A 11 -0.01 -2.12 7.99
N PHE A 12 -1.32 -2.35 8.06
CA PHE A 12 -2.00 -3.61 7.73
C PHE A 12 -1.60 -4.78 8.62
N SER A 13 -1.29 -4.50 9.89
CA SER A 13 -0.96 -5.50 10.89
C SER A 13 -1.42 -5.06 12.29
N ASP A 14 -1.85 -6.01 13.09
CA ASP A 14 -2.20 -5.84 14.50
C ASP A 14 -1.03 -6.15 15.45
N HIS A 15 0.14 -6.50 14.89
CA HIS A 15 1.36 -6.83 15.64
C HIS A 15 2.61 -6.27 14.93
N THR A 16 3.67 -6.09 15.70
CA THR A 16 4.97 -5.63 15.17
C THR A 16 5.61 -6.69 14.27
N PHE A 17 6.40 -6.22 13.28
CA PHE A 17 7.09 -7.04 12.28
C PHE A 17 6.17 -7.69 11.22
N GLY A 18 4.85 -7.50 11.30
CA GLY A 18 3.89 -7.80 10.24
C GLY A 18 3.64 -6.58 9.35
N GLY A 19 2.78 -6.75 8.35
CA GLY A 19 2.33 -5.65 7.49
C GLY A 19 3.44 -4.94 6.72
N ASN A 20 3.20 -3.68 6.38
CA ASN A 20 4.12 -2.83 5.62
C ASN A 20 4.58 -1.65 6.49
N ALA A 21 5.89 -1.58 6.75
CA ALA A 21 6.47 -0.55 7.59
C ALA A 21 6.56 0.80 6.85
N ALA A 22 6.13 1.87 7.50
CA ALA A 22 6.27 3.24 7.02
C ALA A 22 6.89 4.14 8.07
N ALA A 23 7.78 5.03 7.64
CA ALA A 23 8.24 6.15 8.45
C ALA A 23 7.25 7.30 8.34
N VAL A 24 6.90 7.93 9.46
CA VAL A 24 5.91 9.01 9.55
C VAL A 24 6.51 10.19 10.30
N CYS A 25 6.49 11.37 9.68
CA CYS A 25 7.01 12.60 10.23
C CYS A 25 5.96 13.71 10.21
N PRO A 26 5.35 14.07 11.34
CA PRO A 26 4.57 15.30 11.47
C PRO A 26 5.47 16.52 11.31
N LEU A 27 5.04 17.48 10.49
CA LEU A 27 5.74 18.73 10.29
C LEU A 27 4.86 19.91 10.73
N THR A 28 5.46 20.99 11.20
CA THR A 28 4.76 22.27 11.47
C THR A 28 4.61 23.10 10.20
N GLU A 29 5.53 22.96 9.26
CA GLU A 29 5.53 23.59 7.93
C GLU A 29 6.31 22.72 6.95
N TRP A 30 6.06 22.89 5.65
CA TRP A 30 6.78 22.14 4.63
C TRP A 30 8.27 22.49 4.57
N LEU A 31 9.10 21.46 4.63
CA LEU A 31 10.53 21.58 4.34
C LEU A 31 10.78 21.52 2.83
N PRO A 32 11.94 22.00 2.34
CA PRO A 32 12.34 21.85 0.93
C PRO A 32 12.30 20.40 0.47
N ASP A 33 11.88 20.17 -0.78
CA ASP A 33 11.69 18.82 -1.33
C ASP A 33 12.97 17.96 -1.29
N ASP A 34 14.14 18.58 -1.48
CA ASP A 34 15.43 17.90 -1.37
C ASP A 34 15.77 17.46 0.07
N VAL A 35 15.30 18.20 1.08
CA VAL A 35 15.44 17.82 2.50
C VAL A 35 14.51 16.64 2.82
N LEU A 36 13.26 16.69 2.38
CA LEU A 36 12.30 15.59 2.56
C LEU A 36 12.82 14.29 1.91
N LEU A 37 13.38 14.39 0.70
CA LEU A 37 13.98 13.23 0.02
C LEU A 37 15.19 12.68 0.77
N LYS A 38 16.09 13.54 1.27
CA LYS A 38 17.24 13.11 2.08
C LYS A 38 16.80 12.44 3.39
N MET A 39 15.72 12.93 4.01
CA MET A 39 15.14 12.28 5.19
C MET A 39 14.60 10.90 4.84
N ALA A 40 13.85 10.76 3.75
CA ALA A 40 13.35 9.46 3.29
C ALA A 40 14.50 8.48 2.98
N GLN A 41 15.57 8.94 2.35
CA GLN A 41 16.80 8.17 2.12
C GLN A 41 17.44 7.69 3.43
N GLN A 42 17.51 8.58 4.43
CA GLN A 42 18.09 8.26 5.74
C GLN A 42 17.23 7.27 6.53
N HIS A 43 15.88 7.39 6.44
CA HIS A 43 14.96 6.46 7.08
C HIS A 43 15.00 5.07 6.44
N ASN A 44 15.30 5.01 5.14
CA ASN A 44 15.48 3.77 4.37
C ASN A 44 14.31 2.78 4.50
N GLN A 45 13.10 3.31 4.49
CA GLN A 45 11.86 2.52 4.36
C GLN A 45 11.39 2.56 2.90
N SER A 46 10.44 1.68 2.54
CA SER A 46 9.79 1.76 1.21
C SER A 46 9.28 3.18 0.97
N GLU A 47 8.57 3.74 1.94
CA GLU A 47 8.14 5.14 1.93
C GLU A 47 8.27 5.81 3.30
N THR A 48 8.55 7.11 3.24
CA THR A 48 8.37 8.06 4.35
C THR A 48 7.21 8.98 4.02
N ALA A 49 6.24 9.07 4.93
CA ALA A 49 5.15 10.00 4.85
C ALA A 49 5.45 11.26 5.68
N PHE A 50 5.22 12.41 5.09
CA PHE A 50 5.27 13.72 5.75
C PHE A 50 3.90 14.35 5.68
N PHE A 51 3.46 14.98 6.76
CA PHE A 51 2.20 15.69 6.76
C PHE A 51 2.26 16.98 7.58
N VAL A 52 1.45 17.95 7.16
CA VAL A 52 1.30 19.25 7.81
C VAL A 52 -0.18 19.46 8.11
N ARG A 53 -0.51 19.93 9.32
CA ARG A 53 -1.88 20.27 9.68
C ARG A 53 -2.30 21.57 8.98
N ASN A 54 -3.51 21.61 8.44
CA ASN A 54 -4.13 22.80 7.86
C ASN A 54 -5.53 23.02 8.47
N ASP A 55 -6.26 24.03 7.99
CA ASP A 55 -7.58 24.41 8.53
C ASP A 55 -8.65 23.32 8.27
N ASP A 56 -8.52 22.56 7.19
CA ASP A 56 -9.50 21.55 6.74
C ASP A 56 -9.09 20.10 7.08
N GLY A 57 -7.94 19.90 7.74
CA GLY A 57 -7.39 18.59 8.07
C GLY A 57 -5.87 18.54 7.97
N PHE A 58 -5.35 17.81 7.00
CA PHE A 58 -3.90 17.66 6.82
C PHE A 58 -3.52 17.64 5.35
N GLU A 59 -2.37 18.22 5.02
CA GLU A 59 -1.69 17.97 3.75
C GLU A 59 -0.76 16.76 3.91
N LEU A 60 -0.69 15.87 2.91
CA LEU A 60 0.04 14.62 2.98
C LEU A 60 0.87 14.39 1.72
N ARG A 61 2.14 14.01 1.92
CA ARG A 61 3.09 13.69 0.84
C ARG A 61 3.90 12.42 1.21
N TRP A 62 4.29 11.65 0.19
CA TRP A 62 5.02 10.40 0.34
C TRP A 62 6.27 10.38 -0.52
N PHE A 63 7.36 9.96 0.07
CA PHE A 63 8.66 9.85 -0.59
C PHE A 63 9.21 8.44 -0.45
N THR A 64 9.58 7.85 -1.59
CA THR A 64 10.49 6.70 -1.62
C THR A 64 11.92 7.17 -1.32
N THR A 65 12.88 6.29 -1.34
CA THR A 65 14.30 6.68 -1.26
C THR A 65 14.82 7.35 -2.54
N GLN A 66 14.01 7.44 -3.60
CA GLN A 66 14.42 7.96 -4.90
C GLN A 66 13.65 9.23 -5.31
N TYR A 67 12.36 9.32 -5.05
CA TYR A 67 11.48 10.40 -5.49
C TYR A 67 10.18 10.49 -4.68
N GLU A 68 9.46 11.60 -4.85
CA GLU A 68 8.09 11.76 -4.34
C GLU A 68 7.11 10.97 -5.19
N ILE A 69 6.22 10.19 -4.58
CA ILE A 69 5.20 9.39 -5.27
C ILE A 69 3.81 9.99 -5.12
N ASN A 70 2.93 9.64 -6.06
CA ASN A 70 1.60 10.24 -6.16
C ASN A 70 0.61 9.72 -5.11
N LEU A 71 0.75 8.45 -4.70
CA LEU A 71 -0.18 7.79 -3.79
C LEU A 71 0.50 6.61 -3.09
N CYS A 72 0.34 6.52 -1.77
CA CYS A 72 0.80 5.39 -0.99
C CYS A 72 -0.25 5.00 0.07
N GLY A 73 -0.85 3.81 -0.08
CA GLY A 73 -1.92 3.36 0.81
C GLY A 73 -1.44 3.02 2.22
N HIS A 74 -0.39 2.19 2.36
CA HIS A 74 0.08 1.77 3.68
C HIS A 74 0.66 2.94 4.49
N ALA A 75 1.39 3.86 3.84
CA ALA A 75 1.92 5.03 4.53
C ALA A 75 0.80 6.04 4.91
N THR A 76 -0.30 6.14 4.13
CA THR A 76 -1.48 6.90 4.51
C THR A 76 -2.17 6.31 5.75
N LEU A 77 -2.29 4.98 5.81
CA LEU A 77 -2.85 4.28 6.94
C LEU A 77 -1.97 4.45 8.19
N ALA A 78 -0.65 4.40 8.03
CA ALA A 78 0.33 4.68 9.09
C ALA A 78 0.20 6.11 9.63
N VAL A 79 0.07 7.12 8.74
CA VAL A 79 -0.18 8.51 9.15
C VAL A 79 -1.48 8.65 9.92
N ALA A 80 -2.56 8.02 9.44
CA ALA A 80 -3.84 8.04 10.14
C ALA A 80 -3.75 7.43 11.54
N HIS A 81 -3.02 6.32 11.70
CA HIS A 81 -2.74 5.72 13.00
C HIS A 81 -2.02 6.71 13.93
N VAL A 82 -0.98 7.39 13.45
CA VAL A 82 -0.26 8.39 14.24
C VAL A 82 -1.19 9.55 14.66
N ILE A 83 -2.01 10.06 13.75
CA ILE A 83 -2.92 11.17 14.04
C ILE A 83 -3.95 10.76 15.11
N PHE A 84 -4.57 9.58 14.97
CA PHE A 84 -5.60 9.12 15.88
C PHE A 84 -5.08 8.73 17.27
N GLU A 85 -3.88 8.14 17.35
CA GLU A 85 -3.38 7.58 18.61
C GLU A 85 -2.41 8.52 19.35
N TYR A 86 -1.73 9.44 18.64
CA TYR A 86 -0.63 10.22 19.25
C TYR A 86 -0.78 11.74 19.11
N LEU A 87 -1.80 12.25 18.38
CA LEU A 87 -1.99 13.70 18.19
C LEU A 87 -3.31 14.22 18.75
N ASP A 88 -3.94 13.51 19.68
CA ASP A 88 -5.20 13.91 20.34
C ASP A 88 -6.28 14.37 19.34
N TYR A 89 -6.43 13.66 18.22
CA TYR A 89 -7.38 14.00 17.17
C TYR A 89 -8.78 13.49 17.51
N PRO A 90 -9.79 14.40 17.70
CA PRO A 90 -11.07 14.01 18.29
C PRO A 90 -12.06 13.37 17.31
N GLU A 91 -11.86 13.57 16.00
CA GLU A 91 -12.78 13.10 14.97
C GLU A 91 -12.54 11.62 14.62
N THR A 92 -13.53 11.01 13.96
CA THR A 92 -13.43 9.63 13.45
C THR A 92 -13.03 9.55 11.98
N HIS A 93 -12.87 10.69 11.32
CA HIS A 93 -12.47 10.81 9.92
C HIS A 93 -11.35 11.83 9.80
N ILE A 94 -10.33 11.50 9.02
CA ILE A 94 -9.24 12.40 8.66
C ILE A 94 -9.37 12.73 7.20
N HIS A 95 -9.30 14.02 6.86
CA HIS A 95 -9.24 14.51 5.49
C HIS A 95 -7.81 14.90 5.16
N PHE A 96 -7.30 14.34 4.07
CA PHE A 96 -5.99 14.65 3.53
C PHE A 96 -6.12 15.38 2.21
N ALA A 97 -5.50 16.54 2.09
CA ALA A 97 -5.18 17.14 0.80
C ALA A 97 -3.87 16.53 0.28
N THR A 98 -3.83 16.12 -0.98
CA THR A 98 -2.63 15.56 -1.60
C THR A 98 -2.23 16.35 -2.83
N ARG A 99 -0.94 16.30 -3.17
CA ARG A 99 -0.40 17.09 -4.30
C ARG A 99 -0.88 16.60 -5.67
N PHE A 100 -1.13 15.28 -5.84
CA PHE A 100 -1.31 14.72 -7.18
C PHE A 100 -2.64 13.99 -7.39
N VAL A 101 -3.25 13.44 -6.36
CA VAL A 101 -4.44 12.56 -6.52
C VAL A 101 -5.72 13.15 -5.90
N GLY A 102 -5.67 14.43 -5.47
CA GLY A 102 -6.80 15.06 -4.83
C GLY A 102 -7.01 14.63 -3.37
N PRO A 103 -8.20 14.89 -2.81
CA PRO A 103 -8.48 14.59 -1.41
C PRO A 103 -8.59 13.08 -1.16
N LEU A 104 -8.06 12.65 -0.03
CA LEU A 104 -8.23 11.30 0.50
C LEU A 104 -8.91 11.38 1.87
N THR A 105 -9.66 10.35 2.22
CA THR A 105 -10.28 10.24 3.54
C THR A 105 -9.91 8.91 4.17
N VAL A 106 -9.55 8.96 5.44
CA VAL A 106 -9.38 7.75 6.27
C VAL A 106 -10.36 7.82 7.42
N SER A 107 -11.15 6.77 7.60
CA SER A 107 -12.08 6.63 8.72
C SER A 107 -11.59 5.61 9.73
N ARG A 108 -11.95 5.80 11.02
CA ARG A 108 -11.66 4.88 12.11
C ARG A 108 -12.93 4.27 12.69
N LYS A 109 -12.89 2.94 12.87
CA LYS A 109 -13.91 2.21 13.63
C LYS A 109 -13.25 1.14 14.51
N GLY A 110 -13.18 1.39 15.81
CA GLY A 110 -12.35 0.60 16.73
C GLY A 110 -10.88 0.69 16.29
N ASP A 111 -10.22 -0.46 16.19
CA ASP A 111 -8.81 -0.57 15.77
C ASP A 111 -8.62 -0.59 14.24
N TRP A 112 -9.72 -0.52 13.47
CA TRP A 112 -9.70 -0.57 12.02
C TRP A 112 -9.70 0.84 11.42
N LEU A 113 -8.72 1.06 10.54
CA LEU A 113 -8.57 2.25 9.71
C LEU A 113 -8.99 1.89 8.30
N THR A 114 -9.79 2.72 7.66
CA THR A 114 -10.35 2.44 6.32
C THR A 114 -10.02 3.57 5.37
N LEU A 115 -9.29 3.25 4.32
CA LEU A 115 -8.99 4.12 3.18
C LEU A 115 -10.12 4.06 2.17
N ASP A 116 -10.52 5.19 1.61
CA ASP A 116 -11.48 5.29 0.51
C ASP A 116 -10.72 5.66 -0.78
N PHE A 117 -10.58 4.69 -1.69
CA PHE A 117 -9.80 4.82 -2.92
C PHE A 117 -10.66 4.63 -4.18
N PRO A 118 -10.22 5.13 -5.36
CA PRO A 118 -10.88 4.83 -6.62
C PRO A 118 -10.77 3.34 -6.97
N ALA A 119 -11.84 2.78 -7.52
CA ALA A 119 -11.82 1.45 -8.11
C ALA A 119 -11.18 1.51 -9.50
N TRP A 120 -10.30 0.56 -9.79
CA TRP A 120 -9.67 0.45 -11.10
C TRP A 120 -10.25 -0.76 -11.85
N GLN A 121 -10.89 -0.48 -12.98
CA GLN A 121 -11.33 -1.53 -13.88
C GLN A 121 -10.13 -2.13 -14.60
N THR A 122 -10.08 -3.45 -14.66
CA THR A 122 -9.01 -4.20 -15.33
C THR A 122 -9.49 -4.70 -16.68
N GLU A 123 -8.60 -4.70 -17.67
CA GLU A 123 -8.83 -5.31 -18.98
C GLU A 123 -8.16 -6.68 -19.05
N LYS A 124 -8.81 -7.63 -19.73
CA LYS A 124 -8.22 -8.95 -19.97
C LYS A 124 -7.12 -8.84 -21.00
N VAL A 125 -5.99 -9.50 -20.76
CA VAL A 125 -4.86 -9.59 -21.69
C VAL A 125 -4.95 -10.93 -22.42
N GLU A 126 -5.38 -10.89 -23.68
CA GLU A 126 -5.58 -12.12 -24.46
C GLU A 126 -4.25 -12.82 -24.83
N THR A 127 -3.19 -12.05 -24.98
CA THR A 127 -1.83 -12.57 -25.28
C THR A 127 -0.85 -11.94 -24.30
N PRO A 128 -0.71 -12.50 -23.10
CA PRO A 128 0.26 -12.01 -22.12
C PRO A 128 1.70 -12.13 -22.64
N PRO A 129 2.61 -11.20 -22.26
CA PRO A 129 4.03 -11.34 -22.58
C PRO A 129 4.60 -12.65 -22.04
N ALA A 130 5.34 -13.41 -22.84
CA ALA A 130 5.99 -14.64 -22.38
C ALA A 130 6.90 -14.40 -21.18
N LEU A 131 7.62 -13.27 -21.19
CA LEU A 131 8.47 -12.83 -20.09
C LEU A 131 7.73 -12.78 -18.72
N LEU A 132 6.42 -12.45 -18.70
CA LEU A 132 5.64 -12.43 -17.47
C LEU A 132 5.58 -13.82 -16.82
N PHE A 133 5.35 -14.87 -17.61
CA PHE A 133 5.32 -16.24 -17.11
C PHE A 133 6.71 -16.77 -16.76
N GLU A 134 7.70 -16.50 -17.60
CA GLU A 134 9.09 -16.88 -17.40
C GLU A 134 9.63 -16.32 -16.08
N THR A 135 9.42 -15.03 -15.83
CA THR A 135 9.92 -14.36 -14.62
C THR A 135 9.15 -14.71 -13.35
N LEU A 136 7.89 -15.12 -13.45
CA LEU A 136 7.13 -15.68 -12.33
C LEU A 136 7.46 -17.15 -12.06
N GLY A 137 8.16 -17.84 -12.98
CA GLY A 137 8.45 -19.27 -12.87
C GLY A 137 7.19 -20.14 -13.02
N ILE A 138 6.19 -19.68 -13.79
CA ILE A 138 4.93 -20.39 -14.02
C ILE A 138 4.76 -20.72 -15.51
N THR A 139 3.98 -21.76 -15.81
CA THR A 139 3.72 -22.18 -17.21
C THR A 139 2.38 -21.67 -17.72
N GLN A 140 1.45 -21.36 -16.82
CA GLN A 140 0.11 -20.91 -17.16
C GLN A 140 -0.52 -20.10 -16.03
N ALA A 141 -1.53 -19.32 -16.35
CA ALA A 141 -2.40 -18.64 -15.40
C ALA A 141 -3.85 -18.85 -15.83
N LYS A 142 -4.77 -18.78 -14.89
CA LYS A 142 -6.22 -18.84 -15.17
C LYS A 142 -6.65 -17.66 -16.02
N GLU A 143 -6.11 -16.49 -15.73
CA GLU A 143 -6.39 -15.23 -16.40
C GLU A 143 -5.25 -14.25 -16.16
N VAL A 144 -4.94 -13.41 -17.15
CA VAL A 144 -4.08 -12.24 -16.99
C VAL A 144 -4.89 -11.00 -17.31
N ARG A 145 -4.83 -10.02 -16.45
CA ARG A 145 -5.50 -8.74 -16.60
C ARG A 145 -4.50 -7.60 -16.41
N VAL A 146 -4.88 -6.41 -16.82
CA VAL A 146 -4.06 -5.20 -16.66
C VAL A 146 -4.93 -3.99 -16.34
N ALA A 147 -4.44 -3.16 -15.46
CA ALA A 147 -4.83 -1.77 -15.25
C ALA A 147 -3.55 -0.94 -15.16
N ARG A 148 -3.25 -0.32 -14.02
CA ARG A 148 -1.94 0.26 -13.74
C ARG A 148 -0.85 -0.83 -13.81
N ASP A 149 -1.12 -1.97 -13.17
CA ASP A 149 -0.19 -3.09 -12.99
C ASP A 149 -0.74 -4.34 -13.69
N TYR A 150 0.10 -5.34 -13.95
CA TYR A 150 -0.37 -6.66 -14.32
C TYR A 150 -1.02 -7.35 -13.12
N MET A 151 -2.13 -8.04 -13.37
CA MET A 151 -2.80 -8.92 -12.41
C MET A 151 -2.87 -10.32 -13.00
N VAL A 152 -2.12 -11.25 -12.43
CA VAL A 152 -2.04 -12.65 -12.84
C VAL A 152 -2.87 -13.47 -11.86
N VAL A 153 -3.95 -14.07 -12.35
CA VAL A 153 -4.86 -14.88 -11.54
C VAL A 153 -4.46 -16.35 -11.63
N LEU A 154 -4.15 -16.94 -10.51
CA LEU A 154 -3.80 -18.35 -10.34
C LEU A 154 -5.00 -19.15 -9.80
N ASP A 155 -4.90 -20.49 -9.77
CA ASP A 155 -6.03 -21.34 -9.42
C ASP A 155 -6.31 -21.42 -7.91
N ASN A 156 -5.25 -21.32 -7.08
CA ASN A 156 -5.34 -21.48 -5.63
C ASN A 156 -4.20 -20.78 -4.89
N GLN A 157 -4.34 -20.67 -3.57
CA GLN A 157 -3.36 -20.03 -2.69
C GLN A 157 -1.99 -20.69 -2.75
N GLN A 158 -1.91 -22.02 -2.82
CA GLN A 158 -0.64 -22.76 -2.85
C GLN A 158 0.19 -22.38 -4.08
N GLN A 159 -0.44 -22.10 -5.21
CA GLN A 159 0.27 -21.60 -6.39
C GLN A 159 0.86 -20.21 -6.17
N VAL A 160 0.14 -19.30 -5.48
CA VAL A 160 0.66 -17.97 -5.12
C VAL A 160 1.86 -18.07 -4.19
N GLU A 161 1.78 -18.95 -3.19
CA GLU A 161 2.87 -19.20 -2.23
C GLU A 161 4.11 -19.83 -2.89
N ALA A 162 3.89 -20.71 -3.86
CA ALA A 162 4.98 -21.43 -4.54
C ALA A 162 5.75 -20.58 -5.56
N VAL A 163 5.22 -19.43 -5.99
CA VAL A 163 5.90 -18.56 -6.96
C VAL A 163 7.22 -18.06 -6.38
N THR A 164 8.31 -18.35 -7.12
CA THR A 164 9.65 -17.85 -6.82
C THR A 164 10.09 -16.95 -7.98
N PRO A 165 9.76 -15.64 -7.93
CA PRO A 165 9.92 -14.75 -9.07
C PRO A 165 11.37 -14.29 -9.26
N ASP A 166 11.82 -14.17 -10.51
CA ASP A 166 12.99 -13.36 -10.87
C ASP A 166 12.55 -11.91 -11.10
N ILE A 167 12.45 -11.15 -10.00
CA ILE A 167 11.91 -9.78 -10.03
C ILE A 167 12.81 -8.84 -10.85
N ALA A 168 14.13 -9.05 -10.84
CA ALA A 168 15.04 -8.23 -11.62
C ALA A 168 14.82 -8.42 -13.14
N ALA A 169 14.53 -9.64 -13.57
CA ALA A 169 14.20 -9.93 -14.97
C ALA A 169 12.82 -9.38 -15.40
N MET A 170 11.97 -8.95 -14.46
CA MET A 170 10.67 -8.32 -14.77
C MET A 170 10.80 -6.87 -15.26
N ILE A 171 11.93 -6.19 -15.08
CA ILE A 171 12.11 -4.76 -15.43
C ILE A 171 11.61 -4.44 -16.86
N PRO A 172 11.87 -5.25 -17.91
CA PRO A 172 11.38 -4.95 -19.25
C PRO A 172 9.85 -4.98 -19.42
N LEU A 173 9.10 -5.54 -18.46
CA LEU A 173 7.64 -5.48 -18.48
C LEU A 173 7.11 -4.05 -18.29
N ASN A 174 7.94 -3.15 -17.74
CA ASN A 174 7.62 -1.74 -17.48
C ASN A 174 6.31 -1.54 -16.70
N LYS A 175 5.99 -2.50 -15.85
CA LYS A 175 4.83 -2.51 -14.95
C LYS A 175 5.14 -3.34 -13.72
N MET A 176 4.50 -3.00 -12.60
CA MET A 176 4.45 -3.88 -11.43
C MET A 176 3.60 -5.13 -11.72
N VAL A 177 3.81 -6.18 -10.94
CA VAL A 177 3.13 -7.46 -11.13
C VAL A 177 2.46 -7.91 -9.84
N CYS A 178 1.14 -8.02 -9.87
CA CYS A 178 0.34 -8.63 -8.83
C CYS A 178 -0.01 -10.08 -9.24
N ILE A 179 0.21 -11.04 -8.36
CA ILE A 179 -0.37 -12.37 -8.50
C ILE A 179 -1.46 -12.54 -7.44
N THR A 180 -2.54 -13.24 -7.78
CA THR A 180 -3.70 -13.43 -6.89
C THR A 180 -4.42 -14.74 -7.16
N ALA A 181 -5.07 -15.29 -6.13
CA ALA A 181 -5.88 -16.50 -6.22
C ALA A 181 -6.97 -16.48 -5.15
N PRO A 182 -7.99 -17.39 -5.22
CA PRO A 182 -8.84 -17.67 -4.08
C PRO A 182 -8.00 -18.05 -2.86
N GLY A 183 -8.35 -17.55 -1.68
CA GLY A 183 -7.70 -17.90 -0.43
C GLY A 183 -8.30 -19.14 0.22
N ASP A 184 -7.55 -19.81 1.09
CA ASP A 184 -8.04 -20.96 1.85
C ASP A 184 -8.92 -20.50 3.04
N GLU A 185 -8.50 -19.44 3.74
CA GLU A 185 -9.22 -18.85 4.88
C GLU A 185 -9.78 -17.45 4.57
N HIS A 186 -9.27 -16.80 3.51
CA HIS A 186 -9.67 -15.49 3.04
C HIS A 186 -10.40 -15.61 1.70
N ASP A 187 -11.11 -14.58 1.31
CA ASP A 187 -11.79 -14.57 0.01
C ASP A 187 -10.81 -14.62 -1.15
N PHE A 188 -9.72 -13.91 -1.00
CA PHE A 188 -8.60 -13.96 -1.95
C PHE A 188 -7.27 -13.64 -1.26
N VAL A 189 -6.20 -14.08 -1.91
CA VAL A 189 -4.83 -13.79 -1.51
C VAL A 189 -4.07 -13.14 -2.65
N SER A 190 -2.97 -12.44 -2.33
CA SER A 190 -2.12 -11.78 -3.32
C SER A 190 -0.66 -11.73 -2.90
N ARG A 191 0.23 -11.49 -3.88
CA ARG A 191 1.59 -10.98 -3.70
C ARG A 191 1.84 -9.90 -4.73
N PHE A 192 2.75 -8.96 -4.44
CA PHE A 192 3.00 -7.81 -5.31
C PHE A 192 4.49 -7.56 -5.50
N PHE A 193 4.93 -7.55 -6.76
CA PHE A 193 6.32 -7.42 -7.15
C PHE A 193 6.59 -6.09 -7.82
N CYS A 194 7.67 -5.43 -7.39
CA CYS A 194 8.06 -4.07 -7.78
C CYS A 194 9.42 -4.09 -8.49
N PRO A 195 9.47 -4.50 -9.78
CA PRO A 195 10.73 -4.56 -10.51
C PRO A 195 11.35 -3.17 -10.66
N GLY A 196 12.64 -3.06 -10.30
CA GLY A 196 13.40 -1.81 -10.37
C GLY A 196 13.27 -0.89 -9.16
N GLU A 197 12.41 -1.22 -8.19
CA GLU A 197 12.26 -0.47 -6.95
C GLU A 197 13.23 -0.96 -5.87
N SER A 198 13.43 -0.14 -4.83
CA SER A 198 14.30 -0.48 -3.69
C SER A 198 13.78 -1.65 -2.86
N VAL A 199 12.46 -1.87 -2.86
CA VAL A 199 11.77 -3.00 -2.24
C VAL A 199 11.20 -3.89 -3.34
N PRO A 200 11.85 -5.02 -3.67
CA PRO A 200 11.46 -5.85 -4.82
C PRO A 200 10.09 -6.51 -4.68
N GLU A 201 9.70 -6.92 -3.47
CA GLU A 201 8.35 -7.41 -3.16
C GLU A 201 7.74 -6.51 -2.08
N ASP A 202 6.65 -5.82 -2.41
CA ASP A 202 5.97 -4.93 -1.47
C ASP A 202 5.17 -5.77 -0.45
N PRO A 203 5.41 -5.58 0.86
CA PRO A 203 4.81 -6.42 1.89
C PRO A 203 3.28 -6.41 1.91
N VAL A 204 2.67 -5.22 1.82
CA VAL A 204 1.21 -5.05 1.68
C VAL A 204 0.93 -3.81 0.86
N THR A 205 0.28 -4.00 -0.28
CA THR A 205 0.07 -2.97 -1.28
C THR A 205 -1.38 -2.50 -1.28
N GLY A 206 -1.68 -1.44 -0.54
CA GLY A 206 -3.02 -0.86 -0.50
C GLY A 206 -3.56 -0.52 -1.88
N SER A 207 -2.75 0.14 -2.72
CA SER A 207 -3.18 0.62 -4.03
C SER A 207 -3.54 -0.49 -5.03
N THR A 208 -2.90 -1.66 -4.98
CA THR A 208 -3.26 -2.78 -5.88
C THR A 208 -4.66 -3.34 -5.57
N HIS A 209 -5.14 -3.14 -4.34
CA HIS A 209 -6.49 -3.55 -3.95
C HIS A 209 -7.58 -2.71 -4.65
N SER A 210 -7.23 -1.56 -5.23
CA SER A 210 -8.13 -0.82 -6.13
C SER A 210 -8.54 -1.63 -7.37
N MET A 211 -7.73 -2.58 -7.83
CA MET A 211 -8.09 -3.49 -8.94
C MET A 211 -8.51 -4.88 -8.45
N LEU A 212 -7.97 -5.38 -7.33
CA LEU A 212 -8.30 -6.70 -6.80
C LEU A 212 -9.73 -6.76 -6.27
N ILE A 213 -10.17 -5.73 -5.55
CA ILE A 213 -11.50 -5.68 -4.93
C ILE A 213 -12.63 -5.76 -5.96
N PRO A 214 -12.68 -4.93 -7.03
CA PRO A 214 -13.72 -5.05 -8.05
C PRO A 214 -13.72 -6.41 -8.73
N TYR A 215 -12.54 -6.94 -9.05
CA TYR A 215 -12.41 -8.24 -9.70
C TYR A 215 -12.97 -9.37 -8.82
N TRP A 216 -12.52 -9.46 -7.57
CA TRP A 216 -12.96 -10.53 -6.68
C TRP A 216 -14.40 -10.37 -6.21
N ALA A 217 -14.89 -9.14 -6.05
CA ALA A 217 -16.30 -8.87 -5.76
C ALA A 217 -17.22 -9.42 -6.85
N ASP A 218 -16.88 -9.19 -8.11
CA ASP A 218 -17.60 -9.75 -9.27
C ASP A 218 -17.51 -11.28 -9.31
N LYS A 219 -16.32 -11.86 -9.16
CA LYS A 219 -16.10 -13.32 -9.21
C LYS A 219 -16.83 -14.08 -8.09
N LEU A 220 -16.91 -13.49 -6.91
CA LEU A 220 -17.49 -14.14 -5.72
C LEU A 220 -18.97 -13.74 -5.49
N GLY A 221 -19.48 -12.77 -6.24
CA GLY A 221 -20.86 -12.28 -6.10
C GLY A 221 -21.13 -11.61 -4.75
N LYS A 222 -20.12 -10.97 -4.15
CA LYS A 222 -20.24 -10.26 -2.85
C LYS A 222 -19.41 -8.99 -2.82
N THR A 223 -19.85 -7.99 -2.06
CA THR A 223 -19.19 -6.68 -2.01
C THR A 223 -18.19 -6.55 -0.87
N VAL A 224 -18.38 -7.28 0.23
CA VAL A 224 -17.47 -7.26 1.40
C VAL A 224 -16.59 -8.49 1.34
N LEU A 225 -15.27 -8.27 1.39
CA LEU A 225 -14.24 -9.28 1.17
C LEU A 225 -13.19 -9.21 2.28
N GLN A 226 -12.62 -10.36 2.61
CA GLN A 226 -11.42 -10.47 3.43
C GLN A 226 -10.26 -10.91 2.55
N ALA A 227 -9.17 -10.17 2.61
CA ALA A 227 -7.98 -10.43 1.80
C ALA A 227 -6.73 -10.57 2.66
N ARG A 228 -5.76 -11.33 2.14
CA ARG A 228 -4.42 -11.41 2.73
C ARG A 228 -3.36 -11.26 1.65
N GLN A 229 -2.38 -10.40 1.86
CA GLN A 229 -1.18 -10.37 1.04
C GLN A 229 -0.12 -11.28 1.66
N LEU A 230 0.39 -12.24 0.87
CA LEU A 230 1.23 -13.37 1.32
C LEU A 230 2.73 -13.09 1.17
N SER A 231 3.18 -11.88 1.44
CA SER A 231 4.60 -11.57 1.55
C SER A 231 5.22 -12.23 2.78
N ALA A 232 6.55 -12.14 2.93
CA ALA A 232 7.24 -12.63 4.11
C ALA A 232 6.74 -12.01 5.42
N ARG A 233 6.25 -10.76 5.39
CA ARG A 233 5.66 -10.06 6.54
C ARG A 233 4.16 -10.34 6.68
N GLY A 234 3.49 -10.57 5.55
CA GLY A 234 2.05 -10.74 5.48
C GLY A 234 1.26 -9.49 5.88
N GLY A 235 -0.03 -9.50 5.61
CA GLY A 235 -0.94 -8.47 6.10
C GLY A 235 -2.38 -8.74 5.71
N GLU A 236 -3.30 -8.30 6.56
CA GLU A 236 -4.73 -8.56 6.43
C GLU A 236 -5.48 -7.29 6.05
N LEU A 237 -6.46 -7.45 5.16
CA LEU A 237 -7.26 -6.35 4.67
C LEU A 237 -8.74 -6.72 4.71
N ARG A 238 -9.55 -5.77 5.20
CA ARG A 238 -11.01 -5.78 5.03
C ARG A 238 -11.37 -4.91 3.84
N CYS A 239 -11.98 -5.48 2.86
CA CYS A 239 -12.22 -4.86 1.57
C CYS A 239 -13.71 -4.69 1.33
N GLU A 240 -14.11 -3.57 0.69
CA GLU A 240 -15.49 -3.39 0.27
C GLU A 240 -15.54 -2.72 -1.11
N ALA A 241 -16.27 -3.34 -2.05
CA ALA A 241 -16.55 -2.77 -3.37
C ALA A 241 -17.76 -1.83 -3.30
N ARG A 242 -17.59 -0.57 -3.73
CA ARG A 242 -18.62 0.48 -3.75
C ARG A 242 -18.75 1.16 -5.12
N GLY A 243 -18.92 0.36 -6.17
CA GLY A 243 -19.01 0.86 -7.54
C GLY A 243 -17.69 1.46 -8.03
N GLU A 244 -17.62 2.77 -8.17
CA GLU A 244 -16.40 3.48 -8.61
C GLU A 244 -15.37 3.69 -7.48
N ARG A 245 -15.71 3.26 -6.26
CA ARG A 245 -14.83 3.36 -5.08
C ARG A 245 -14.61 2.00 -4.46
N VAL A 246 -13.50 1.87 -3.74
CA VAL A 246 -13.19 0.73 -2.88
C VAL A 246 -12.81 1.20 -1.50
N LEU A 247 -13.27 0.49 -0.49
CA LEU A 247 -12.81 0.69 0.87
C LEU A 247 -11.77 -0.37 1.20
N ILE A 248 -10.64 0.08 1.73
CA ILE A 248 -9.49 -0.76 2.07
C ILE A 248 -9.19 -0.56 3.55
N GLY A 249 -9.61 -1.51 4.36
CA GLY A 249 -9.45 -1.49 5.81
C GLY A 249 -8.22 -2.27 6.25
N GLY A 250 -7.48 -1.73 7.21
CA GLY A 250 -6.36 -2.37 7.86
C GLY A 250 -6.21 -1.90 9.31
N GLN A 251 -5.47 -2.66 10.09
CA GLN A 251 -4.99 -2.23 11.41
C GLN A 251 -3.57 -1.68 11.27
N ALA A 252 -3.08 -1.00 12.28
CA ALA A 252 -1.71 -0.52 12.29
C ALA A 252 -1.13 -0.59 13.71
N THR A 253 0.15 -0.90 13.79
CA THR A 253 0.87 -1.07 15.05
C THR A 253 2.10 -0.20 15.08
N ILE A 254 2.29 0.55 16.15
CA ILE A 254 3.51 1.33 16.34
C ILE A 254 4.69 0.42 16.66
N TYR A 255 5.81 0.64 15.97
CA TYR A 255 7.07 -0.03 16.24
C TYR A 255 8.05 0.87 17.01
N LEU A 256 8.17 2.15 16.60
CA LEU A 256 9.14 3.07 17.20
C LEU A 256 8.58 4.49 17.23
N ILE A 257 8.84 5.17 18.35
CA ILE A 257 8.62 6.61 18.52
C ILE A 257 9.97 7.25 18.85
N GLY A 258 10.32 8.33 18.16
CA GLY A 258 11.59 9.01 18.34
C GLY A 258 11.57 10.45 17.85
N LYS A 259 12.77 10.99 17.65
CA LYS A 259 12.96 12.35 17.10
C LYS A 259 14.08 12.38 16.08
N VAL A 260 13.83 13.09 14.99
CA VAL A 260 14.84 13.45 13.99
C VAL A 260 15.40 14.82 14.32
N TYR A 261 16.72 14.97 14.26
CA TYR A 261 17.43 16.23 14.52
C TYR A 261 18.07 16.71 13.23
N LEU A 262 17.54 17.79 12.64
CA LEU A 262 18.14 18.44 11.48
C LEU A 262 19.06 19.58 11.95
N ARG A 263 20.33 19.48 11.56
CA ARG A 263 21.32 20.55 11.75
C ARG A 263 21.57 21.16 10.37
N GLY A 264 21.26 22.45 10.23
CA GLY A 264 21.65 23.25 9.06
C GLY A 264 23.12 23.61 9.08
#